data_185b64f1e9aac29b1a12a02b619102ee
#
_entry.id   185b64f1e9aac29b1a12a02b619102ee
#
_cell.length_a   1.000
_cell.length_b   1.000
_cell.length_c   1.000
_cell.angle_alpha   90.00
_cell.angle_beta   90.00
_cell.angle_gamma   90.00
#
_symmetry.space_group_name_H-M   'P 1'
#
loop_
_entity.id
_entity.type
_entity.pdbx_description
1 polymer ?
#
loop_
_entity_poly.entity_id
_entity_poly.type
_entity_poly.pdbx_seq_one_letter_code
_entity_poly.pdbx_strand_id
1 'polypeptide(L)'
;VSNLLETLDSSKFEPPPEAVEFYVESLKLLKESGVPFLLSGTYALGCFTGITRPTKDLDVFCKPSDAPRILSFFKSKGYEIQVEDVRWIGKVWKGEHFFDVIFNISSASIPITDEWFRDAYEAEVYGTTVRVTPPTHFILSKLFLQTRYRYDAADIVHVILVKHEEIDWEWLLSSMELYWEVLLINILNFRFVYPTERDLIPRWLYEELLTRLKNQDEMPPASIRICRGRLISPTDYVIDVTEWGFADVVGKGVDEKHEPH
;
A
#
# COMPACT_ATOMS: atom_id res chain seq x y z
N VAL A 1 10.91 -15.80 16.29
CA VAL A 1 10.85 -14.91 17.46
C VAL A 1 9.72 -13.93 17.15
N SER A 2 8.63 -13.99 17.93
CA SER A 2 7.52 -13.04 17.81
C SER A 2 8.05 -11.65 18.16
N ASN A 3 8.14 -10.77 17.20
CA ASN A 3 8.43 -9.35 17.43
C ASN A 3 7.14 -8.71 17.96
N LEU A 4 6.92 -8.79 19.27
CA LEU A 4 5.90 -7.99 19.94
C LEU A 4 6.32 -6.51 19.78
N LEU A 5 5.60 -5.79 18.96
CA LEU A 5 5.71 -4.33 18.92
C LEU A 5 5.14 -3.75 20.22
N GLU A 6 5.68 -2.62 20.64
CA GLU A 6 5.12 -1.89 21.77
C GLU A 6 3.64 -1.55 21.50
N THR A 7 2.85 -1.50 22.56
CA THR A 7 1.44 -1.11 22.47
C THR A 7 1.32 0.25 21.80
N LEU A 8 0.64 0.31 20.67
CA LEU A 8 0.44 1.52 19.91
C LEU A 8 -0.61 2.39 20.61
N ASP A 9 -0.22 3.62 21.00
CA ASP A 9 -1.17 4.59 21.55
C ASP A 9 -2.11 5.08 20.42
N SER A 10 -3.22 4.37 20.24
CA SER A 10 -4.18 4.62 19.16
C SER A 10 -4.84 6.00 19.24
N SER A 11 -4.81 6.68 20.39
CA SER A 11 -5.35 8.04 20.54
C SER A 11 -4.56 9.08 19.74
N LYS A 12 -3.28 8.82 19.49
CA LYS A 12 -2.39 9.72 18.72
C LYS A 12 -2.71 9.78 17.23
N PHE A 13 -3.59 8.90 16.72
CA PHE A 13 -4.06 8.96 15.33
C PHE A 13 -5.27 9.89 15.19
N GLU A 14 -5.72 10.51 16.27
CA GLU A 14 -6.81 11.49 16.29
C GLU A 14 -8.01 11.06 15.42
N PRO A 15 -8.50 9.80 15.53
CA PRO A 15 -9.67 9.38 14.80
C PRO A 15 -10.88 10.22 15.23
N PRO A 16 -11.87 10.43 14.35
CA PRO A 16 -13.13 11.00 14.80
C PRO A 16 -13.67 10.21 16.00
N PRO A 17 -14.08 10.86 17.12
CA PRO A 17 -14.49 10.16 18.33
C PRO A 17 -15.57 9.09 18.07
N GLU A 18 -16.50 9.38 17.15
CA GLU A 18 -17.57 8.49 16.73
C GLU A 18 -17.06 7.27 15.95
N ALA A 19 -15.88 7.39 15.30
CA ALA A 19 -15.27 6.29 14.56
C ALA A 19 -14.55 5.28 15.45
N VAL A 20 -14.12 5.68 16.66
CA VAL A 20 -13.33 4.80 17.54
C VAL A 20 -14.11 3.52 17.88
N GLU A 21 -15.38 3.64 18.24
CA GLU A 21 -16.23 2.49 18.55
C GLU A 21 -16.34 1.55 17.35
N PHE A 22 -16.55 2.11 16.16
CA PHE A 22 -16.58 1.36 14.91
C PHE A 22 -15.26 0.62 14.64
N TYR A 23 -14.09 1.25 14.86
CA TYR A 23 -12.78 0.61 14.65
C TYR A 23 -12.53 -0.52 15.65
N VAL A 24 -12.86 -0.30 16.93
CA VAL A 24 -12.78 -1.33 17.96
C VAL A 24 -13.64 -2.55 17.60
N GLU A 25 -14.89 -2.32 17.22
CA GLU A 25 -15.82 -3.38 16.82
C GLU A 25 -15.32 -4.10 15.56
N SER A 26 -14.88 -3.34 14.55
CA SER A 26 -14.41 -3.89 13.28
C SER A 26 -13.19 -4.80 13.45
N LEU A 27 -12.21 -4.41 14.27
CA LEU A 27 -11.02 -5.24 14.53
C LEU A 27 -11.40 -6.54 15.26
N LYS A 28 -12.34 -6.49 16.21
CA LYS A 28 -12.86 -7.70 16.89
C LYS A 28 -13.58 -8.63 15.91
N LEU A 29 -14.43 -8.08 15.06
CA LEU A 29 -15.16 -8.84 14.04
C LEU A 29 -14.24 -9.43 12.98
N LEU A 30 -13.20 -8.70 12.55
CA LEU A 30 -12.18 -9.23 11.65
C LEU A 30 -11.52 -10.48 12.26
N LYS A 31 -11.17 -10.45 13.55
CA LYS A 31 -10.62 -11.63 14.24
C LYS A 31 -11.67 -12.75 14.34
N GLU A 32 -12.92 -12.43 14.69
CA GLU A 32 -14.02 -13.40 14.76
C GLU A 32 -14.27 -14.10 13.41
N SER A 33 -14.07 -13.39 12.31
CA SER A 33 -14.26 -13.95 10.96
C SER A 33 -13.35 -15.16 10.67
N GLY A 34 -12.22 -15.28 11.38
CA GLY A 34 -11.21 -16.30 11.15
C GLY A 34 -10.50 -16.16 9.80
N VAL A 35 -10.73 -15.07 9.07
CA VAL A 35 -10.07 -14.80 7.78
C VAL A 35 -8.75 -14.06 8.04
N PRO A 36 -7.61 -14.52 7.50
CA PRO A 36 -6.35 -13.83 7.67
C PRO A 36 -6.38 -12.41 7.09
N PHE A 37 -5.92 -11.45 7.87
CA PHE A 37 -5.77 -10.05 7.45
C PHE A 37 -4.53 -9.42 8.08
N LEU A 38 -4.08 -8.30 7.50
CA LEU A 38 -3.05 -7.43 8.03
C LEU A 38 -3.60 -6.01 8.16
N LEU A 39 -3.30 -5.35 9.26
CA LEU A 39 -3.53 -3.91 9.37
C LEU A 39 -2.37 -3.19 8.70
N SER A 40 -2.66 -2.18 7.87
CA SER A 40 -1.68 -1.43 7.10
C SER A 40 -1.87 0.09 7.26
N GLY A 41 -1.51 0.86 6.24
CA GLY A 41 -1.74 2.30 6.20
C GLY A 41 -1.07 3.06 7.34
N THR A 42 -1.74 4.08 7.84
CA THR A 42 -1.21 4.98 8.88
C THR A 42 -0.89 4.25 10.18
N TYR A 43 -1.64 3.20 10.53
CA TYR A 43 -1.38 2.40 11.72
C TYR A 43 -0.08 1.60 11.62
N ALA A 44 0.19 0.99 10.47
CA ALA A 44 1.46 0.31 10.22
C ALA A 44 2.65 1.30 10.27
N LEU A 45 2.52 2.47 9.66
CA LEU A 45 3.53 3.52 9.73
C LEU A 45 3.84 3.89 11.18
N GLY A 46 2.80 4.09 12.00
CA GLY A 46 2.95 4.41 13.42
C GLY A 46 3.68 3.30 14.20
N CYS A 47 3.38 2.04 13.89
CA CYS A 47 4.08 0.88 14.49
C CYS A 47 5.58 0.88 14.17
N PHE A 48 5.98 1.29 12.96
CA PHE A 48 7.39 1.25 12.55
C PHE A 48 8.18 2.46 13.03
N THR A 49 7.57 3.64 12.95
CA THR A 49 8.29 4.92 13.03
C THR A 49 7.92 5.74 14.26
N GLY A 50 6.80 5.41 14.92
CA GLY A 50 6.19 6.27 15.94
C GLY A 50 5.51 7.51 15.36
N ILE A 51 5.53 7.72 14.03
CA ILE A 51 4.85 8.84 13.38
C ILE A 51 3.35 8.56 13.38
N THR A 52 2.60 9.47 13.99
CA THR A 52 1.13 9.42 14.02
C THR A 52 0.58 10.65 13.31
N ARG A 53 -0.53 10.46 12.63
CA ARG A 53 -1.29 11.54 11.98
C ARG A 53 -2.78 11.21 11.98
N PRO A 54 -3.66 12.23 11.93
CA PRO A 54 -5.09 11.99 11.83
C PRO A 54 -5.43 11.03 10.69
N THR A 55 -6.25 10.03 10.99
CA THR A 55 -6.73 9.07 9.98
C THR A 55 -8.24 8.91 10.08
N LYS A 56 -8.90 8.67 8.94
CA LYS A 56 -10.35 8.54 8.82
C LYS A 56 -10.80 7.09 8.62
N ASP A 57 -9.84 6.16 8.45
CA ASP A 57 -10.10 4.77 8.05
C ASP A 57 -9.06 3.80 8.63
N LEU A 58 -9.36 2.52 8.48
CA LEU A 58 -8.42 1.43 8.65
C LEU A 58 -8.15 0.83 7.29
N ASP A 59 -6.88 0.63 6.95
CA ASP A 59 -6.47 -0.14 5.77
C ASP A 59 -6.27 -1.61 6.16
N VAL A 60 -7.16 -2.47 5.71
CA VAL A 60 -7.13 -3.92 5.96
C VAL A 60 -6.69 -4.64 4.71
N PHE A 61 -5.52 -5.28 4.77
CA PHE A 61 -4.97 -6.05 3.67
C PHE A 61 -5.31 -7.53 3.82
N CYS A 62 -5.75 -8.16 2.73
CA CYS A 62 -6.03 -9.60 2.67
C CYS A 62 -5.70 -10.16 1.28
N LYS A 63 -5.68 -11.50 1.17
CA LYS A 63 -5.50 -12.12 -0.15
C LYS A 63 -6.76 -11.91 -1.03
N PRO A 64 -6.62 -11.85 -2.36
CA PRO A 64 -7.76 -11.72 -3.25
C PRO A 64 -8.86 -12.77 -3.03
N SER A 65 -8.47 -14.02 -2.72
CA SER A 65 -9.41 -15.10 -2.39
C SER A 65 -10.15 -14.91 -1.07
N ASP A 66 -9.62 -14.10 -0.16
CA ASP A 66 -10.17 -13.88 1.18
C ASP A 66 -11.05 -12.63 1.25
N ALA A 67 -10.89 -11.67 0.34
CA ALA A 67 -11.69 -10.45 0.32
C ALA A 67 -13.21 -10.72 0.26
N PRO A 68 -13.74 -11.59 -0.61
CA PRO A 68 -15.17 -11.91 -0.61
C PRO A 68 -15.66 -12.52 0.71
N ARG A 69 -14.81 -13.26 1.42
CA ARG A 69 -15.15 -13.87 2.71
C ARG A 69 -15.29 -12.80 3.80
N ILE A 70 -14.36 -11.84 3.86
CA ILE A 70 -14.43 -10.69 4.78
C ILE A 70 -15.70 -9.89 4.50
N LEU A 71 -15.91 -9.49 3.24
CA LEU A 71 -17.06 -8.68 2.84
C LEU A 71 -18.40 -9.39 3.16
N SER A 72 -18.50 -10.68 2.85
CA SER A 72 -19.71 -11.48 3.15
C SER A 72 -19.95 -11.63 4.64
N PHE A 73 -18.89 -11.82 5.44
CA PHE A 73 -18.99 -11.89 6.89
C PHE A 73 -19.56 -10.59 7.47
N PHE A 74 -19.01 -9.43 7.11
CA PHE A 74 -19.50 -8.14 7.58
C PHE A 74 -20.93 -7.85 7.10
N LYS A 75 -21.27 -8.22 5.88
CA LYS A 75 -22.64 -8.13 5.37
C LYS A 75 -23.62 -8.94 6.24
N SER A 76 -23.23 -10.14 6.67
CA SER A 76 -24.05 -10.98 7.56
C SER A 76 -24.26 -10.38 8.96
N LYS A 77 -23.34 -9.49 9.38
CA LYS A 77 -23.42 -8.75 10.65
C LYS A 77 -24.20 -7.41 10.51
N GLY A 78 -24.76 -7.12 9.34
CA GLY A 78 -25.57 -5.93 9.08
C GLY A 78 -24.81 -4.69 8.63
N TYR A 79 -23.53 -4.84 8.25
CA TYR A 79 -22.74 -3.76 7.66
C TYR A 79 -23.07 -3.57 6.19
N GLU A 80 -22.96 -2.34 5.70
CA GLU A 80 -23.06 -2.04 4.28
C GLU A 80 -21.72 -2.34 3.60
N ILE A 81 -21.79 -2.96 2.40
CA ILE A 81 -20.63 -3.38 1.64
C ILE A 81 -20.63 -2.68 0.30
N GLN A 82 -19.51 -2.06 -0.04
CA GLN A 82 -19.27 -1.46 -1.33
C GLN A 82 -18.01 -2.10 -1.96
N VAL A 83 -18.16 -2.64 -3.17
CA VAL A 83 -16.99 -3.01 -3.98
C VAL A 83 -16.69 -1.80 -4.86
N GLU A 84 -15.63 -1.07 -4.52
CA GLU A 84 -15.27 0.16 -5.20
C GLU A 84 -14.57 -0.16 -6.54
N ASP A 85 -13.63 -1.11 -6.51
CA ASP A 85 -13.03 -1.69 -7.71
C ASP A 85 -12.82 -3.19 -7.49
N VAL A 86 -13.45 -4.01 -8.33
CA VAL A 86 -13.39 -5.48 -8.25
C VAL A 86 -11.98 -6.04 -8.39
N ARG A 87 -11.03 -5.23 -8.86
CA ARG A 87 -9.64 -5.64 -9.08
C ARG A 87 -8.79 -5.52 -7.82
N TRP A 88 -9.11 -4.60 -6.86
CA TRP A 88 -8.18 -4.33 -5.78
C TRP A 88 -8.76 -3.86 -4.43
N ILE A 89 -10.00 -3.30 -4.37
CA ILE A 89 -10.52 -2.69 -3.15
C ILE A 89 -12.03 -2.86 -2.98
N GLY A 90 -12.44 -3.18 -1.76
CA GLY A 90 -13.79 -3.05 -1.26
C GLY A 90 -13.83 -2.25 0.04
N LYS A 91 -15.01 -1.79 0.43
CA LYS A 91 -15.25 -1.01 1.65
C LYS A 91 -16.34 -1.65 2.50
N VAL A 92 -16.16 -1.53 3.82
CA VAL A 92 -17.15 -1.93 4.82
C VAL A 92 -17.58 -0.69 5.58
N TRP A 93 -18.88 -0.37 5.54
CA TRP A 93 -19.44 0.84 6.11
C TRP A 93 -20.37 0.56 7.30
N LYS A 94 -20.38 1.50 8.26
CA LYS A 94 -21.40 1.60 9.31
C LYS A 94 -21.72 3.08 9.52
N GLY A 95 -22.85 3.54 9.00
CA GLY A 95 -23.15 4.98 8.94
C GLY A 95 -22.16 5.75 8.07
N GLU A 96 -21.47 6.70 8.64
CA GLU A 96 -20.46 7.53 7.93
C GLU A 96 -19.03 6.99 8.04
N HIS A 97 -18.82 5.92 8.82
CA HIS A 97 -17.50 5.34 9.06
C HIS A 97 -17.27 4.11 8.19
N PHE A 98 -16.04 3.92 7.75
CA PHE A 98 -15.68 2.78 6.92
C PHE A 98 -14.24 2.30 7.21
N PHE A 99 -13.96 1.11 6.73
CA PHE A 99 -12.60 0.64 6.54
C PHE A 99 -12.44 0.02 5.16
N ASP A 100 -11.21 0.08 4.66
CA ASP A 100 -10.86 -0.45 3.35
C ASP A 100 -10.41 -1.91 3.44
N VAL A 101 -10.91 -2.74 2.53
CA VAL A 101 -10.47 -4.12 2.31
C VAL A 101 -9.69 -4.14 1.01
N ILE A 102 -8.36 -4.14 1.11
CA ILE A 102 -7.43 -4.06 -0.01
C ILE A 102 -6.83 -5.44 -0.24
N PHE A 103 -6.89 -5.92 -1.49
CA PHE A 103 -6.44 -7.27 -1.83
C PHE A 103 -5.47 -7.32 -3.02
N ASN A 104 -5.26 -6.20 -3.70
CA ASN A 104 -4.20 -6.00 -4.70
C ASN A 104 -3.62 -4.58 -4.58
N ILE A 105 -2.39 -4.40 -5.04
CA ILE A 105 -1.71 -3.11 -5.09
C ILE A 105 -1.63 -2.63 -6.54
N SER A 106 -1.56 -1.30 -6.73
CA SER A 106 -1.36 -0.66 -8.02
C SER A 106 -2.31 -1.14 -9.11
N SER A 107 -3.60 -0.88 -8.93
CA SER A 107 -4.64 -1.23 -9.92
C SER A 107 -4.62 -2.72 -10.32
N ALA A 108 -4.38 -3.60 -9.34
CA ALA A 108 -4.32 -5.06 -9.47
C ALA A 108 -3.04 -5.63 -10.11
N SER A 109 -1.98 -4.84 -10.23
CA SER A 109 -0.71 -5.34 -10.79
C SER A 109 0.06 -6.26 -9.84
N ILE A 110 -0.13 -6.11 -8.50
CA ILE A 110 0.58 -6.88 -7.48
C ILE A 110 -0.41 -7.42 -6.45
N PRO A 111 -0.70 -8.74 -6.45
CA PRO A 111 -1.61 -9.34 -5.48
C PRO A 111 -0.98 -9.46 -4.10
N ILE A 112 -1.81 -9.37 -3.06
CA ILE A 112 -1.42 -9.73 -1.69
C ILE A 112 -1.42 -11.25 -1.58
N THR A 113 -0.26 -11.82 -1.21
CA THR A 113 -0.02 -13.26 -1.16
C THR A 113 0.26 -13.74 0.27
N ASP A 114 0.44 -15.05 0.47
CA ASP A 114 0.82 -15.63 1.77
C ASP A 114 2.16 -15.10 2.29
N GLU A 115 3.04 -14.64 1.41
CA GLU A 115 4.34 -14.07 1.79
C GLU A 115 4.20 -12.80 2.63
N TRP A 116 3.18 -11.98 2.37
CA TRP A 116 2.89 -10.79 3.15
C TRP A 116 2.60 -11.09 4.62
N PHE A 117 2.15 -12.31 4.89
CA PHE A 117 1.80 -12.73 6.24
C PHE A 117 2.97 -13.40 6.99
N ARG A 118 4.02 -13.84 6.29
CA ARG A 118 5.09 -14.63 6.90
C ARG A 118 5.79 -13.88 8.03
N ASP A 119 6.19 -12.65 7.76
CA ASP A 119 6.99 -11.82 8.66
C ASP A 119 6.19 -10.66 9.26
N ALA A 120 4.85 -10.80 9.32
CA ALA A 120 3.98 -9.78 9.87
C ALA A 120 4.22 -9.59 11.37
N TYR A 121 4.25 -8.33 11.80
CA TYR A 121 4.36 -7.97 13.21
C TYR A 121 3.04 -8.16 13.94
N GLU A 122 3.11 -8.33 15.25
CA GLU A 122 1.94 -8.21 16.11
C GLU A 122 1.96 -6.87 16.83
N ALA A 123 0.83 -6.16 16.82
CA ALA A 123 0.65 -4.90 17.51
C ALA A 123 -0.70 -4.89 18.23
N GLU A 124 -0.78 -4.17 19.34
CA GLU A 124 -2.04 -3.89 19.99
C GLU A 124 -2.60 -2.56 19.50
N VAL A 125 -3.75 -2.60 18.84
CA VAL A 125 -4.45 -1.43 18.27
C VAL A 125 -5.87 -1.42 18.82
N TYR A 126 -6.27 -0.36 19.48
CA TYR A 126 -7.57 -0.25 20.19
C TYR A 126 -7.86 -1.44 21.09
N GLY A 127 -6.87 -1.93 21.86
CA GLY A 127 -7.02 -3.08 22.76
C GLY A 127 -7.22 -4.42 22.06
N THR A 128 -6.97 -4.49 20.76
CA THR A 128 -7.04 -5.72 19.97
C THR A 128 -5.67 -6.03 19.38
N THR A 129 -5.12 -7.21 19.67
CA THR A 129 -3.91 -7.68 19.04
C THR A 129 -4.17 -8.03 17.58
N VAL A 130 -3.49 -7.38 16.67
CA VAL A 130 -3.60 -7.57 15.21
C VAL A 130 -2.23 -7.81 14.59
N ARG A 131 -2.23 -8.42 13.40
CA ARG A 131 -1.02 -8.53 12.60
C ARG A 131 -0.91 -7.30 11.71
N VAL A 132 0.30 -6.76 11.59
CA VAL A 132 0.60 -5.54 10.83
C VAL A 132 1.49 -5.89 9.64
N THR A 133 1.23 -5.25 8.51
CA THR A 133 2.02 -5.41 7.28
C THR A 133 3.51 -5.20 7.55
N PRO A 134 4.41 -6.10 7.14
CA PRO A 134 5.86 -5.94 7.32
C PRO A 134 6.43 -4.72 6.58
N PRO A 135 7.57 -4.14 7.01
CA PRO A 135 8.16 -2.96 6.38
C PRO A 135 8.39 -3.07 4.88
N THR A 136 8.89 -4.20 4.39
CA THR A 136 9.09 -4.46 2.96
C THR A 136 7.81 -4.33 2.16
N HIS A 137 6.76 -4.99 2.63
CA HIS A 137 5.45 -5.02 1.97
C HIS A 137 4.72 -3.68 2.13
N PHE A 138 4.92 -2.99 3.25
CA PHE A 138 4.42 -1.64 3.44
C PHE A 138 5.01 -0.68 2.39
N ILE A 139 6.34 -0.69 2.20
CA ILE A 139 6.99 0.09 1.15
C ILE A 139 6.39 -0.24 -0.21
N LEU A 140 6.30 -1.54 -0.56
CA LEU A 140 5.72 -1.97 -1.83
C LEU A 140 4.32 -1.39 -2.06
N SER A 141 3.48 -1.38 -1.01
CA SER A 141 2.10 -0.85 -1.09
C SER A 141 2.03 0.65 -1.39
N LYS A 142 3.11 1.39 -1.11
CA LYS A 142 3.19 2.84 -1.25
C LYS A 142 3.93 3.32 -2.51
N LEU A 143 4.75 2.47 -3.13
CA LEU A 143 5.62 2.86 -4.26
C LEU A 143 4.86 3.53 -5.41
N PHE A 144 3.64 3.09 -5.68
CA PHE A 144 2.83 3.57 -6.79
C PHE A 144 1.92 4.77 -6.44
N LEU A 145 1.87 5.23 -5.19
CA LEU A 145 1.00 6.33 -4.77
C LEU A 145 1.68 7.68 -5.02
N GLN A 146 1.61 8.17 -6.26
CA GLN A 146 2.24 9.41 -6.73
C GLN A 146 1.21 10.30 -7.46
N THR A 147 0.05 10.48 -6.83
CA THR A 147 -1.00 11.32 -7.41
C THR A 147 -0.79 12.79 -7.03
N ARG A 148 -1.47 13.70 -7.72
CA ARG A 148 -1.50 15.13 -7.41
C ARG A 148 -1.98 15.44 -5.98
N TYR A 149 -2.86 14.59 -5.45
CA TYR A 149 -3.52 14.81 -4.15
C TYR A 149 -2.93 13.93 -3.03
N ARG A 150 -2.19 12.87 -3.40
CA ARG A 150 -1.60 11.94 -2.45
C ARG A 150 -0.23 11.49 -2.93
N TYR A 151 0.78 11.82 -2.15
CA TYR A 151 2.17 11.44 -2.40
C TYR A 151 2.75 10.79 -1.14
N ASP A 152 2.83 9.47 -1.15
CA ASP A 152 3.20 8.69 0.03
C ASP A 152 4.71 8.43 0.14
N ALA A 153 5.54 9.13 -0.64
CA ALA A 153 6.98 8.93 -0.59
C ALA A 153 7.61 9.30 0.77
N ALA A 154 7.01 10.21 1.54
CA ALA A 154 7.45 10.50 2.90
C ALA A 154 7.34 9.27 3.81
N ASP A 155 6.26 8.49 3.68
CA ASP A 155 6.06 7.25 4.44
C ASP A 155 7.17 6.24 4.09
N ILE A 156 7.48 6.10 2.79
CA ILE A 156 8.54 5.21 2.31
C ILE A 156 9.90 5.58 2.90
N VAL A 157 10.29 6.86 2.80
CA VAL A 157 11.62 7.29 3.26
C VAL A 157 11.76 7.20 4.78
N HIS A 158 10.68 7.42 5.53
CA HIS A 158 10.68 7.23 6.99
C HIS A 158 10.84 5.75 7.37
N VAL A 159 10.14 4.85 6.69
CA VAL A 159 10.27 3.41 6.95
C VAL A 159 11.67 2.93 6.57
N ILE A 160 12.23 3.35 5.44
CA ILE A 160 13.62 3.03 5.10
C ILE A 160 14.57 3.52 6.19
N LEU A 161 14.43 4.77 6.64
CA LEU A 161 15.31 5.35 7.66
C LEU A 161 15.36 4.52 8.95
N VAL A 162 14.22 4.03 9.43
CA VAL A 162 14.12 3.37 10.74
C VAL A 162 14.11 1.85 10.68
N LYS A 163 13.85 1.25 9.51
CA LYS A 163 13.64 -0.19 9.33
C LYS A 163 14.51 -0.82 8.22
N HIS A 164 15.53 -0.12 7.74
CA HIS A 164 16.36 -0.57 6.62
C HIS A 164 16.96 -1.97 6.80
N GLU A 165 17.29 -2.38 8.03
CA GLU A 165 17.82 -3.72 8.34
C GLU A 165 16.76 -4.83 8.25
N GLU A 166 15.46 -4.47 8.32
CA GLU A 166 14.34 -5.40 8.27
C GLU A 166 13.69 -5.46 6.88
N ILE A 167 14.19 -4.67 5.92
CA ILE A 167 13.71 -4.66 4.54
C ILE A 167 14.38 -5.77 3.75
N ASP A 168 13.59 -6.68 3.20
CA ASP A 168 14.04 -7.66 2.21
C ASP A 168 14.16 -6.98 0.84
N TRP A 169 15.34 -6.44 0.58
CA TRP A 169 15.62 -5.70 -0.65
C TRP A 169 15.64 -6.60 -1.89
N GLU A 170 16.01 -7.88 -1.75
CA GLU A 170 16.02 -8.84 -2.87
C GLU A 170 14.59 -9.17 -3.28
N TRP A 171 13.73 -9.45 -2.30
CA TRP A 171 12.32 -9.68 -2.54
C TRP A 171 11.62 -8.43 -3.13
N LEU A 172 11.92 -7.25 -2.61
CA LEU A 172 11.36 -5.99 -3.09
C LEU A 172 11.74 -5.73 -4.54
N LEU A 173 13.03 -5.89 -4.91
CA LEU A 173 13.49 -5.76 -6.28
C LEU A 173 12.83 -6.78 -7.21
N SER A 174 12.73 -8.04 -6.79
CA SER A 174 12.05 -9.10 -7.55
C SER A 174 10.57 -8.79 -7.77
N SER A 175 9.87 -8.29 -6.74
CA SER A 175 8.47 -7.89 -6.83
C SER A 175 8.25 -6.69 -7.76
N MET A 176 9.27 -5.87 -7.94
CA MET A 176 9.27 -4.67 -8.80
C MET A 176 9.93 -4.90 -10.16
N GLU A 177 10.14 -6.15 -10.59
CA GLU A 177 10.89 -6.47 -11.82
C GLU A 177 10.40 -5.71 -13.06
N LEU A 178 9.07 -5.62 -13.26
CA LEU A 178 8.47 -4.89 -14.38
C LEU A 178 8.37 -3.37 -14.15
N TYR A 179 8.62 -2.92 -12.93
CA TYR A 179 8.40 -1.55 -12.48
C TYR A 179 9.60 -1.01 -11.70
N TRP A 180 10.79 -1.55 -11.97
CA TRP A 180 12.01 -1.20 -11.25
C TRP A 180 12.33 0.31 -11.30
N GLU A 181 11.89 1.03 -12.34
CA GLU A 181 12.06 2.48 -12.41
C GLU A 181 11.31 3.19 -11.27
N VAL A 182 10.13 2.69 -10.87
CA VAL A 182 9.38 3.24 -9.73
C VAL A 182 10.13 3.03 -8.42
N LEU A 183 10.79 1.87 -8.25
CA LEU A 183 11.66 1.62 -7.12
C LEU A 183 12.87 2.58 -7.14
N LEU A 184 13.52 2.75 -8.29
CA LEU A 184 14.67 3.67 -8.44
C LEU A 184 14.29 5.12 -8.08
N ILE A 185 13.12 5.61 -8.54
CA ILE A 185 12.61 6.94 -8.19
C ILE A 185 12.53 7.11 -6.68
N ASN A 186 11.98 6.15 -5.96
CA ASN A 186 11.81 6.22 -4.50
C ASN A 186 13.16 6.10 -3.76
N ILE A 187 14.09 5.29 -4.26
CA ILE A 187 15.46 5.21 -3.72
C ILE A 187 16.20 6.54 -3.91
N LEU A 188 16.09 7.16 -5.08
CA LEU A 188 16.68 8.48 -5.32
C LEU A 188 16.04 9.54 -4.44
N ASN A 189 14.73 9.47 -4.21
CA ASN A 189 14.04 10.34 -3.28
C ASN A 189 14.58 10.18 -1.85
N PHE A 190 14.78 8.95 -1.35
CA PHE A 190 15.42 8.71 -0.05
C PHE A 190 16.81 9.35 0.02
N ARG A 191 17.65 9.14 -0.99
CA ARG A 191 19.01 9.69 -1.05
C ARG A 191 19.03 11.21 -1.13
N PHE A 192 18.00 11.82 -1.72
CA PHE A 192 17.84 13.28 -1.74
C PHE A 192 17.41 13.82 -0.36
N VAL A 193 16.45 13.17 0.28
CA VAL A 193 15.92 13.60 1.59
C VAL A 193 16.95 13.40 2.70
N TYR A 194 17.69 12.28 2.68
CA TYR A 194 18.68 11.91 3.70
C TYR A 194 20.06 11.66 3.07
N PRO A 195 20.76 12.71 2.62
CA PRO A 195 22.05 12.54 1.93
C PRO A 195 23.15 11.97 2.82
N THR A 196 23.05 12.10 4.14
CA THR A 196 23.97 11.52 5.12
C THR A 196 23.70 10.04 5.41
N GLU A 197 22.49 9.58 5.14
CA GLU A 197 22.02 8.22 5.45
C GLU A 197 21.94 7.33 4.17
N ARG A 198 22.53 7.79 3.07
CA ARG A 198 22.44 7.10 1.78
C ARG A 198 22.94 5.65 1.80
N ASP A 199 23.82 5.31 2.75
CA ASP A 199 24.43 4.00 2.88
C ASP A 199 23.48 2.98 3.57
N LEU A 200 22.31 3.42 4.06
CA LEU A 200 21.23 2.54 4.52
C LEU A 200 20.56 1.78 3.34
N ILE A 201 20.72 2.28 2.12
CA ILE A 201 20.34 1.56 0.91
C ILE A 201 21.51 0.63 0.53
N PRO A 202 21.27 -0.68 0.36
CA PRO A 202 22.34 -1.60 -0.07
C PRO A 202 22.97 -1.16 -1.39
N ARG A 203 24.30 -1.11 -1.40
CA ARG A 203 25.05 -0.64 -2.56
C ARG A 203 24.74 -1.47 -3.82
N TRP A 204 24.63 -2.78 -3.66
CA TRP A 204 24.33 -3.70 -4.77
C TRP A 204 22.99 -3.38 -5.45
N LEU A 205 21.96 -3.01 -4.68
CA LEU A 205 20.66 -2.64 -5.21
C LEU A 205 20.74 -1.39 -6.08
N TYR A 206 21.42 -0.38 -5.58
CA TYR A 206 21.59 0.87 -6.32
C TYR A 206 22.40 0.66 -7.60
N GLU A 207 23.49 -0.12 -7.55
CA GLU A 207 24.31 -0.47 -8.70
C GLU A 207 23.52 -1.28 -9.75
N GLU A 208 22.69 -2.24 -9.30
CA GLU A 208 21.82 -3.01 -10.17
C GLU A 208 20.79 -2.10 -10.90
N LEU A 209 20.11 -1.23 -10.18
CA LEU A 209 19.13 -0.33 -10.77
C LEU A 209 19.76 0.66 -11.77
N LEU A 210 20.96 1.17 -11.49
CA LEU A 210 21.69 2.01 -12.43
C LEU A 210 22.15 1.22 -13.68
N THR A 211 22.52 -0.04 -13.51
CA THR A 211 22.89 -0.91 -14.62
C THR A 211 21.68 -1.17 -15.52
N ARG A 212 20.50 -1.43 -14.95
CA ARG A 212 19.25 -1.58 -15.70
C ARG A 212 18.93 -0.31 -16.50
N LEU A 213 19.11 0.86 -15.89
CA LEU A 213 18.87 2.14 -16.58
C LEU A 213 19.80 2.33 -17.78
N LYS A 214 21.10 2.06 -17.64
CA LYS A 214 22.06 2.12 -18.75
C LYS A 214 21.72 1.14 -19.86
N ASN A 215 21.38 -0.10 -19.50
CA ASN A 215 21.03 -1.11 -20.50
C ASN A 215 19.74 -0.73 -21.25
N GLN A 216 18.79 -0.09 -20.57
CA GLN A 216 17.56 0.39 -21.20
C GLN A 216 17.85 1.49 -22.24
N ASP A 217 18.77 2.41 -21.93
CA ASP A 217 19.16 3.48 -22.85
C ASP A 217 19.86 2.96 -24.13
N GLU A 218 20.49 1.79 -24.06
CA GLU A 218 21.11 1.11 -25.20
C GLU A 218 20.09 0.35 -26.08
N MET A 219 18.88 0.12 -25.57
CA MET A 219 17.83 -0.56 -26.34
C MET A 219 17.10 0.41 -27.27
N PRO A 220 16.65 -0.04 -28.45
CA PRO A 220 15.80 0.79 -29.28
C PRO A 220 14.48 1.09 -28.54
N PRO A 221 13.94 2.31 -28.68
CA PRO A 221 12.64 2.62 -28.07
C PRO A 221 11.54 1.71 -28.62
N ALA A 222 10.53 1.46 -27.79
CA ALA A 222 9.37 0.68 -28.22
C ALA A 222 8.71 1.30 -29.45
N SER A 223 8.29 0.46 -30.38
CA SER A 223 7.60 0.90 -31.61
C SER A 223 6.19 1.44 -31.34
N ILE A 224 5.62 1.13 -30.21
CA ILE A 224 4.29 1.56 -29.77
C ILE A 224 4.47 2.62 -28.66
N ARG A 225 3.73 3.72 -28.76
CA ARG A 225 3.67 4.72 -27.70
C ARG A 225 2.88 4.15 -26.51
N ILE A 226 3.54 4.01 -25.36
CA ILE A 226 2.97 3.42 -24.15
C ILE A 226 2.98 4.46 -23.02
N CYS A 227 1.87 4.62 -22.30
CA CYS A 227 1.79 5.35 -21.05
C CYS A 227 1.60 4.38 -19.87
N ARG A 228 2.56 4.38 -18.94
CA ARG A 228 2.48 3.65 -17.68
C ARG A 228 2.06 4.55 -16.51
N GLY A 229 1.79 5.82 -16.78
CA GLY A 229 1.48 6.83 -15.76
C GLY A 229 0.25 6.46 -14.91
N ARG A 230 -0.76 5.81 -15.50
CA ARG A 230 -1.96 5.39 -14.76
C ARG A 230 -1.71 4.34 -13.66
N LEU A 231 -0.56 3.67 -13.66
CA LEU A 231 -0.14 2.81 -12.55
C LEU A 231 0.19 3.61 -11.28
N ILE A 232 0.67 4.84 -11.43
CA ILE A 232 1.08 5.71 -10.31
C ILE A 232 0.05 6.80 -9.99
N SER A 233 -0.72 7.24 -11.00
CA SER A 233 -1.85 8.16 -10.83
C SER A 233 -2.94 7.84 -11.85
N PRO A 234 -4.01 7.15 -11.45
CA PRO A 234 -5.08 6.72 -12.35
C PRO A 234 -5.72 7.87 -13.13
N THR A 235 -5.82 9.06 -12.55
CA THR A 235 -6.53 10.21 -13.12
C THR A 235 -5.62 11.18 -13.86
N ASP A 236 -4.38 11.42 -13.39
CA ASP A 236 -3.52 12.46 -13.96
C ASP A 236 -3.04 12.14 -15.39
N TYR A 237 -3.02 10.86 -15.78
CA TYR A 237 -2.55 10.37 -17.08
C TYR A 237 -3.68 9.85 -17.99
N VAL A 238 -4.94 10.18 -17.70
CA VAL A 238 -6.08 9.76 -18.55
C VAL A 238 -5.98 10.42 -19.92
N ILE A 239 -5.63 11.70 -19.98
CA ILE A 239 -5.49 12.47 -21.23
C ILE A 239 -4.48 11.84 -22.19
N ASP A 240 -3.41 11.25 -21.68
CA ASP A 240 -2.37 10.58 -22.49
C ASP A 240 -2.97 9.44 -23.32
N VAL A 241 -3.89 8.70 -22.73
CA VAL A 241 -4.55 7.53 -23.36
C VAL A 241 -5.74 7.96 -24.22
N THR A 242 -6.55 8.90 -23.73
CA THR A 242 -7.81 9.28 -24.41
C THR A 242 -7.61 10.24 -25.58
N GLU A 243 -6.61 11.13 -25.50
CA GLU A 243 -6.42 12.19 -26.49
C GLU A 243 -5.06 12.13 -27.20
N TRP A 244 -3.98 11.75 -26.47
CA TRP A 244 -2.63 11.80 -27.04
C TRP A 244 -2.19 10.50 -27.70
N GLY A 245 -3.04 9.48 -27.74
CA GLY A 245 -2.84 8.23 -28.48
C GLY A 245 -1.77 7.31 -27.93
N PHE A 246 -1.53 7.35 -26.60
CA PHE A 246 -0.72 6.35 -25.94
C PHE A 246 -1.55 5.08 -25.61
N ALA A 247 -0.93 3.93 -25.73
CA ALA A 247 -1.50 2.68 -25.27
C ALA A 247 -1.50 2.65 -23.72
N ASP A 248 -2.64 2.23 -23.14
CA ASP A 248 -2.80 2.06 -21.70
C ASP A 248 -2.36 0.67 -21.26
N VAL A 249 -1.55 0.59 -20.21
CA VAL A 249 -1.14 -0.69 -19.61
C VAL A 249 -2.08 -1.18 -18.50
N VAL A 250 -2.92 -0.30 -17.95
CA VAL A 250 -3.86 -0.64 -16.87
C VAL A 250 -5.12 -1.32 -17.39
N GLY A 251 -5.41 -1.15 -18.70
CA GLY A 251 -6.65 -1.62 -19.32
C GLY A 251 -7.86 -0.74 -18.97
N LYS A 252 -8.99 -1.01 -19.60
CA LYS A 252 -10.25 -0.29 -19.31
C LYS A 252 -10.79 -0.80 -17.98
N GLY A 253 -10.82 0.07 -16.97
CA GLY A 253 -11.61 -0.14 -15.75
C GLY A 253 -13.10 -0.16 -16.10
N VAL A 254 -13.87 -0.92 -15.34
CA VAL A 254 -15.33 -0.81 -15.39
C VAL A 254 -15.67 0.54 -14.75
N ASP A 255 -16.25 1.44 -15.59
CA ASP A 255 -16.80 2.75 -15.23
C ASP A 255 -15.95 3.66 -14.31
N GLU A 256 -15.09 4.46 -14.94
CA GLU A 256 -14.48 5.63 -14.33
C GLU A 256 -15.53 6.75 -14.18
N LYS A 257 -16.40 6.61 -13.21
CA LYS A 257 -17.14 7.75 -12.64
C LYS A 257 -16.40 8.23 -11.41
N HIS A 258 -15.37 8.99 -11.62
CA HIS A 258 -14.78 9.81 -10.56
C HIS A 258 -14.99 11.27 -10.95
N GLU A 259 -16.02 11.86 -10.37
CA GLU A 259 -16.07 13.31 -10.21
C GLU A 259 -15.01 13.70 -9.17
N PRO A 260 -14.20 14.74 -9.45
CA PRO A 260 -13.27 15.27 -8.48
C PRO A 260 -14.04 16.04 -7.39
N HIS A 261 -13.82 15.63 -6.15
CA HIS A 261 -14.15 16.45 -4.97
C HIS A 261 -12.90 17.09 -4.40
#